data_e9aa3aa3c78e961d07ce3a09536b21a3
#
_entry.id   e9aa3aa3c78e961d07ce3a09536b21a3
#
_cell.length_a   1.000
_cell.length_b   1.000
_cell.length_c   1.000
_cell.angle_alpha   90.00
_cell.angle_beta   90.00
_cell.angle_gamma   90.00
#
_symmetry.space_group_name_H-M   'P 1'
#
loop_
_entity.id
_entity.type
_entity.pdbx_description
1 polymer ?
#
loop_
_entity_poly.entity_id
_entity_poly.type
_entity_poly.pdbx_seq_one_letter_code
_entity_poly.pdbx_strand_id
1 'polypeptide(L)'
;MAREPLDPQSQPRLAKSNLVALARCHALCLPETASSRAGAEVLEGLYQVLLQDPGARVIWRPSAVDASPELGAFAAGTVRFRETEALIRRKLPSKLFARLALRVATMPQHVLSRRRFESAIPHDGIGYVLTLGSASAVVPGAGAPRGGEVLSELEEWFEARGARESFVDTELKNARAHAFYQRKGYGEVARAFGDVLLKKPLTSA
;
A
#
# COMPACT_ATOMS: atom_id res chain seq x y z
N MET A 1 -4.48 26.79 -7.84
CA MET A 1 -5.36 26.36 -6.73
C MET A 1 -4.46 25.87 -5.61
N ALA A 2 -4.39 26.57 -4.49
CA ALA A 2 -3.67 26.12 -3.30
C ALA A 2 -4.33 24.83 -2.79
N ARG A 3 -3.56 23.76 -2.59
CA ARG A 3 -4.05 22.55 -1.92
C ARG A 3 -4.37 22.93 -0.48
N GLU A 4 -5.56 22.63 -0.03
CA GLU A 4 -5.92 22.71 1.38
C GLU A 4 -4.94 21.84 2.17
N PRO A 5 -4.38 22.32 3.29
CA PRO A 5 -3.43 21.53 4.08
C PRO A 5 -4.15 20.26 4.53
N LEU A 6 -3.53 19.11 4.23
CA LEU A 6 -4.03 17.80 4.65
C LEU A 6 -4.10 17.80 6.19
N ASP A 7 -5.31 17.73 6.74
CA ASP A 7 -5.47 17.47 8.17
C ASP A 7 -4.84 16.08 8.45
N PRO A 8 -3.71 16.01 9.16
CA PRO A 8 -3.02 14.75 9.40
C PRO A 8 -3.85 13.76 10.22
N GLN A 9 -4.95 14.20 10.82
CA GLN A 9 -5.81 13.37 11.66
C GLN A 9 -7.07 12.85 10.94
N SER A 10 -7.51 13.48 9.85
CA SER A 10 -8.71 13.05 9.15
C SER A 10 -8.39 12.09 8.02
N GLN A 11 -8.83 10.84 8.15
CA GLN A 11 -8.94 9.95 6.99
C GLN A 11 -10.21 10.33 6.20
N PRO A 12 -10.13 10.52 4.87
CA PRO A 12 -11.33 10.72 4.07
C PRO A 12 -12.19 9.45 4.18
N ARG A 13 -13.46 9.61 4.58
CA ARG A 13 -14.44 8.52 4.49
C ARG A 13 -14.65 8.21 3.01
N LEU A 14 -14.12 7.11 2.55
CA LEU A 14 -14.43 6.63 1.20
C LEU A 14 -15.90 6.14 1.17
N ALA A 15 -16.67 6.64 0.21
CA ALA A 15 -17.98 6.07 -0.08
C ALA A 15 -17.83 4.58 -0.45
N LYS A 16 -18.86 3.77 -0.20
CA LYS A 16 -18.82 2.32 -0.49
C LYS A 16 -18.48 2.03 -1.96
N SER A 17 -18.99 2.83 -2.90
CA SER A 17 -18.66 2.73 -4.33
C SER A 17 -17.17 2.94 -4.61
N ASN A 18 -16.54 3.89 -3.94
CA ASN A 18 -15.10 4.15 -4.07
C ASN A 18 -14.27 3.01 -3.47
N LEU A 19 -14.73 2.38 -2.40
CA LEU A 19 -14.07 1.24 -1.80
C LEU A 19 -14.07 0.02 -2.75
N VAL A 20 -15.20 -0.25 -3.40
CA VAL A 20 -15.32 -1.30 -4.42
C VAL A 20 -14.41 -1.00 -5.61
N ALA A 21 -14.40 0.25 -6.10
CA ALA A 21 -13.54 0.68 -7.20
C ALA A 21 -12.05 0.53 -6.85
N LEU A 22 -11.66 0.94 -5.66
CA LEU A 22 -10.30 0.77 -5.13
C LEU A 22 -9.90 -0.70 -5.06
N ALA A 23 -10.76 -1.58 -4.54
CA ALA A 23 -10.49 -3.02 -4.47
C ALA A 23 -10.31 -3.64 -5.86
N ARG A 24 -11.12 -3.25 -6.84
CA ARG A 24 -10.99 -3.68 -8.23
C ARG A 24 -9.70 -3.17 -8.88
N CYS A 25 -9.38 -1.88 -8.68
CA CYS A 25 -8.13 -1.29 -9.16
C CYS A 25 -6.91 -2.03 -8.56
N HIS A 26 -6.96 -2.35 -7.27
CA HIS A 26 -5.90 -3.12 -6.62
C HIS A 26 -5.73 -4.50 -7.30
N ALA A 27 -6.81 -5.25 -7.47
CA ALA A 27 -6.76 -6.56 -8.11
C ALA A 27 -6.24 -6.49 -9.56
N LEU A 28 -6.58 -5.43 -10.29
CA LEU A 28 -6.08 -5.17 -11.65
C LEU A 28 -4.58 -4.88 -11.66
N CYS A 29 -4.12 -4.02 -10.76
CA CYS A 29 -2.72 -3.56 -10.72
C CYS A 29 -1.76 -4.60 -10.12
N LEU A 30 -2.25 -5.40 -9.16
CA LEU A 30 -1.46 -6.32 -8.35
C LEU A 30 -2.10 -7.72 -8.26
N PRO A 31 -2.35 -8.39 -9.40
CA PRO A 31 -3.11 -9.66 -9.44
C PRO A 31 -2.40 -10.80 -8.71
N GLU A 32 -1.08 -10.72 -8.54
CA GLU A 32 -0.27 -11.77 -7.94
C GLU A 32 -0.23 -11.72 -6.41
N THR A 33 -0.70 -10.64 -5.78
CA THR A 33 -0.68 -10.53 -4.31
C THR A 33 -1.66 -11.51 -3.65
N ALA A 34 -1.34 -11.95 -2.43
CA ALA A 34 -2.20 -12.84 -1.67
C ALA A 34 -3.60 -12.26 -1.44
N SER A 35 -3.69 -10.95 -1.20
CA SER A 35 -4.95 -10.23 -1.02
C SER A 35 -5.81 -10.21 -2.28
N SER A 36 -5.22 -9.96 -3.46
CA SER A 36 -5.93 -10.02 -4.74
C SER A 36 -6.42 -11.43 -5.05
N ARG A 37 -5.57 -12.43 -4.84
CA ARG A 37 -5.93 -13.85 -5.03
C ARG A 37 -6.98 -14.35 -4.02
N ALA A 38 -7.10 -13.70 -2.87
CA ALA A 38 -8.16 -13.99 -1.89
C ALA A 38 -9.52 -13.41 -2.29
N GLY A 39 -9.56 -12.44 -3.22
CA GLY A 39 -10.73 -11.88 -3.86
C GLY A 39 -11.15 -10.49 -3.38
N ALA A 40 -12.04 -9.87 -4.14
CA ALA A 40 -12.42 -8.47 -3.95
C ALA A 40 -12.97 -8.18 -2.54
N GLU A 41 -13.80 -9.07 -1.98
CA GLU A 41 -14.34 -8.91 -0.62
C GLU A 41 -13.23 -8.83 0.45
N VAL A 42 -12.12 -9.56 0.27
CA VAL A 42 -10.98 -9.51 1.18
C VAL A 42 -10.28 -8.16 1.05
N LEU A 43 -10.08 -7.67 -0.17
CA LEU A 43 -9.52 -6.35 -0.42
C LEU A 43 -10.38 -5.23 0.17
N GLU A 44 -11.70 -5.28 -0.04
CA GLU A 44 -12.64 -4.32 0.56
C GLU A 44 -12.54 -4.34 2.09
N GLY A 45 -12.54 -5.54 2.70
CA GLY A 45 -12.40 -5.70 4.14
C GLY A 45 -11.06 -5.16 4.67
N LEU A 46 -9.95 -5.42 3.97
CA LEU A 46 -8.63 -4.87 4.32
C LEU A 46 -8.62 -3.34 4.29
N TYR A 47 -9.13 -2.73 3.22
CA TYR A 47 -9.21 -1.27 3.13
C TYR A 47 -10.15 -0.67 4.18
N GLN A 48 -11.27 -1.33 4.52
CA GLN A 48 -12.14 -0.89 5.62
C GLN A 48 -11.40 -0.87 6.95
N VAL A 49 -10.57 -1.87 7.23
CA VAL A 49 -9.75 -1.91 8.46
C VAL A 49 -8.71 -0.79 8.43
N LEU A 50 -8.00 -0.60 7.31
CA LEU A 50 -7.00 0.47 7.19
C LEU A 50 -7.61 1.87 7.33
N LEU A 51 -8.81 2.09 6.79
CA LEU A 51 -9.55 3.36 6.94
C LEU A 51 -9.99 3.64 8.38
N GLN A 52 -10.05 2.63 9.25
CA GLN A 52 -10.37 2.76 10.67
C GLN A 52 -9.11 2.86 11.55
N ASP A 53 -7.93 2.63 10.99
CA ASP A 53 -6.67 2.72 11.72
C ASP A 53 -6.13 4.15 11.67
N PRO A 54 -6.04 4.87 12.82
CA PRO A 54 -5.48 6.21 12.85
C PRO A 54 -3.98 6.25 12.52
N GLY A 55 -3.30 5.11 12.57
CA GLY A 55 -1.90 4.95 12.19
C GLY A 55 -1.70 4.58 10.73
N ALA A 56 -2.76 4.40 9.96
CA ALA A 56 -2.69 4.09 8.53
C ALA A 56 -3.30 5.20 7.67
N ARG A 57 -2.92 5.25 6.41
CA ARG A 57 -3.49 6.15 5.40
C ARG A 57 -3.80 5.36 4.14
N VAL A 58 -4.97 5.61 3.57
CA VAL A 58 -5.38 5.12 2.25
C VAL A 58 -5.59 6.32 1.34
N ILE A 59 -4.89 6.34 0.22
CA ILE A 59 -5.02 7.34 -0.83
C ILE A 59 -5.64 6.65 -2.03
N TRP A 60 -6.72 7.22 -2.55
CA TRP A 60 -7.41 6.78 -3.74
C TRP A 60 -7.66 7.95 -4.67
N ARG A 61 -7.18 7.85 -5.91
CA ARG A 61 -7.37 8.83 -6.97
C ARG A 61 -7.98 8.12 -8.17
N PRO A 62 -9.30 8.23 -8.40
CA PRO A 62 -9.93 7.67 -9.59
C PRO A 62 -9.44 8.38 -10.85
N SER A 63 -9.53 7.72 -12.01
CA SER A 63 -9.29 8.35 -13.29
C SER A 63 -10.31 9.48 -13.52
N ALA A 64 -9.84 10.63 -14.03
CA ALA A 64 -10.70 11.74 -14.42
C ALA A 64 -11.24 11.60 -15.84
N VAL A 65 -10.67 10.71 -16.66
CA VAL A 65 -10.90 10.64 -18.11
C VAL A 65 -11.95 9.60 -18.48
N ASP A 66 -12.12 8.55 -17.67
CA ASP A 66 -13.01 7.43 -17.96
C ASP A 66 -14.14 7.28 -16.95
N ALA A 67 -15.32 6.90 -17.45
CA ALA A 67 -16.45 6.52 -16.63
C ALA A 67 -16.21 5.21 -15.83
N SER A 68 -15.01 4.63 -15.92
CA SER A 68 -14.64 3.40 -15.20
C SER A 68 -13.97 3.76 -13.87
N PRO A 69 -14.72 3.76 -12.76
CA PRO A 69 -14.21 4.17 -11.46
C PRO A 69 -13.10 3.24 -10.91
N GLU A 70 -12.92 2.06 -11.51
CA GLU A 70 -11.84 1.14 -11.20
C GLU A 70 -10.49 1.52 -11.83
N LEU A 71 -10.47 2.47 -12.76
CA LEU A 71 -9.23 2.98 -13.34
C LEU A 71 -8.75 4.17 -12.50
N GLY A 72 -7.69 3.95 -11.72
CA GLY A 72 -7.17 4.98 -10.82
C GLY A 72 -5.76 4.67 -10.36
N ALA A 73 -5.31 5.41 -9.36
CA ALA A 73 -4.09 5.13 -8.62
C ALA A 73 -4.39 5.11 -7.12
N PHE A 74 -3.67 4.26 -6.40
CA PHE A 74 -3.83 4.12 -4.98
C PHE A 74 -2.50 3.89 -4.28
N ALA A 75 -2.45 4.31 -3.02
CA ALA A 75 -1.42 3.94 -2.08
C ALA A 75 -2.05 3.69 -0.72
N ALA A 76 -1.53 2.72 0.02
CA ALA A 76 -1.84 2.57 1.43
C ALA A 76 -0.56 2.32 2.21
N GLY A 77 -0.47 2.92 3.39
CA GLY A 77 0.69 2.79 4.26
C GLY A 77 0.34 3.06 5.71
N THR A 78 1.31 2.83 6.58
CA THR A 78 1.14 3.00 8.02
C THR A 78 2.41 3.52 8.68
N VAL A 79 2.26 4.29 9.75
CA VAL A 79 3.36 4.68 10.65
C VAL A 79 3.46 3.77 11.88
N ARG A 80 2.60 2.75 11.97
CA ARG A 80 2.53 1.78 13.08
C ARG A 80 2.34 0.37 12.53
N PHE A 81 3.37 -0.10 11.82
CA PHE A 81 3.32 -1.31 11.02
C PHE A 81 2.78 -2.55 11.77
N ARG A 82 3.33 -2.84 12.97
CA ARG A 82 2.97 -4.03 13.75
C ARG A 82 1.55 -3.94 14.31
N GLU A 83 1.16 -2.75 14.78
CA GLU A 83 -0.19 -2.51 15.31
C GLU A 83 -1.24 -2.60 14.21
N THR A 84 -0.93 -2.08 13.01
CA THR A 84 -1.80 -2.19 11.85
C THR A 84 -1.99 -3.65 11.45
N GLU A 85 -0.94 -4.46 11.43
CA GLU A 85 -1.07 -5.91 11.20
C GLU A 85 -1.92 -6.61 12.26
N ALA A 86 -1.70 -6.29 13.52
CA ALA A 86 -2.49 -6.83 14.63
C ALA A 86 -3.97 -6.41 14.51
N LEU A 87 -4.22 -5.15 14.08
CA LEU A 87 -5.56 -4.65 13.85
C LEU A 87 -6.26 -5.40 12.71
N ILE A 88 -5.56 -5.64 11.59
CA ILE A 88 -6.09 -6.43 10.47
C ILE A 88 -6.49 -7.83 10.96
N ARG A 89 -5.62 -8.52 11.71
CA ARG A 89 -5.93 -9.84 12.26
C ARG A 89 -7.15 -9.84 13.16
N ARG A 90 -7.36 -8.78 13.94
CA ARG A 90 -8.46 -8.66 14.91
C ARG A 90 -9.78 -8.20 14.27
N LYS A 91 -9.72 -7.30 13.29
CA LYS A 91 -10.91 -6.61 12.73
C LYS A 91 -11.41 -7.21 11.43
N LEU A 92 -10.53 -7.86 10.65
CA LEU A 92 -10.99 -8.53 9.43
C LEU A 92 -11.92 -9.69 9.82
N PRO A 93 -13.14 -9.79 9.25
CA PRO A 93 -14.06 -10.88 9.53
C PRO A 93 -13.38 -12.25 9.38
N SER A 94 -13.61 -13.16 10.32
CA SER A 94 -12.90 -14.45 10.41
C SER A 94 -12.91 -15.24 9.10
N LYS A 95 -14.02 -15.23 8.37
CA LYS A 95 -14.16 -15.88 7.06
C LYS A 95 -13.22 -15.26 6.01
N LEU A 96 -13.10 -13.93 5.98
CA LEU A 96 -12.22 -13.21 5.06
C LEU A 96 -10.75 -13.40 5.48
N PHE A 97 -10.47 -13.37 6.78
CA PHE A 97 -9.15 -13.65 7.31
C PHE A 97 -8.68 -15.07 6.97
N ALA A 98 -9.53 -16.07 7.11
CA ALA A 98 -9.21 -17.45 6.73
C ALA A 98 -8.88 -17.59 5.23
N ARG A 99 -9.63 -16.91 4.35
CA ARG A 99 -9.34 -16.86 2.90
C ARG A 99 -7.99 -16.22 2.62
N LEU A 100 -7.68 -15.10 3.28
CA LEU A 100 -6.38 -14.44 3.15
C LEU A 100 -5.25 -15.33 3.66
N ALA A 101 -5.40 -15.90 4.85
CA ALA A 101 -4.41 -16.78 5.49
C ALA A 101 -4.09 -18.00 4.62
N LEU A 102 -5.11 -18.60 4.00
CA LEU A 102 -4.92 -19.71 3.06
C LEU A 102 -4.06 -19.27 1.86
N ARG A 103 -4.28 -18.09 1.30
CA ARG A 103 -3.46 -17.57 0.18
C ARG A 103 -2.04 -17.24 0.61
N VAL A 104 -1.88 -16.62 1.77
CA VAL A 104 -0.55 -16.36 2.34
C VAL A 104 0.21 -17.68 2.56
N ALA A 105 -0.45 -18.73 3.05
CA ALA A 105 0.17 -20.04 3.24
C ALA A 105 0.65 -20.69 1.94
N THR A 106 0.06 -20.33 0.78
CA THR A 106 0.55 -20.79 -0.54
C THR A 106 1.74 -19.97 -1.07
N MET A 107 2.19 -18.98 -0.32
CA MET A 107 3.30 -18.08 -0.68
C MET A 107 4.33 -18.01 0.47
N PRO A 108 4.93 -19.15 0.88
CA PRO A 108 5.75 -19.24 2.09
C PRO A 108 6.98 -18.30 2.03
N GLN A 109 7.51 -18.05 0.83
CA GLN A 109 8.64 -17.12 0.64
C GLN A 109 8.31 -15.72 1.18
N HIS A 110 7.13 -15.18 0.96
CA HIS A 110 6.76 -13.85 1.46
C HIS A 110 6.63 -13.81 3.00
N VAL A 111 6.15 -14.89 3.60
CA VAL A 111 6.07 -15.00 5.06
C VAL A 111 7.48 -15.02 5.66
N LEU A 112 8.38 -15.78 5.06
CA LEU A 112 9.77 -15.89 5.51
C LEU A 112 10.54 -14.57 5.30
N SER A 113 10.37 -13.95 4.13
CA SER A 113 10.96 -12.62 3.83
C SER A 113 10.51 -11.59 4.87
N ARG A 114 9.21 -11.54 5.13
CA ARG A 114 8.64 -10.60 6.08
C ARG A 114 9.22 -10.75 7.48
N ARG A 115 9.31 -11.97 8.00
CA ARG A 115 9.96 -12.25 9.29
C ARG A 115 11.43 -11.80 9.31
N ARG A 116 12.14 -11.99 8.20
CA ARG A 116 13.53 -11.54 8.07
C ARG A 116 13.64 -10.03 8.05
N PHE A 117 12.71 -9.35 7.39
CA PHE A 117 12.69 -7.89 7.31
C PHE A 117 12.27 -7.21 8.62
N GLU A 118 11.48 -7.87 9.47
CA GLU A 118 11.07 -7.32 10.77
C GLU A 118 12.25 -6.87 11.64
N SER A 119 13.40 -7.54 11.54
CA SER A 119 14.62 -7.15 12.25
C SER A 119 15.33 -5.93 11.66
N ALA A 120 15.07 -5.62 10.39
CA ALA A 120 15.66 -4.49 9.67
C ALA A 120 14.77 -3.25 9.69
N ILE A 121 13.50 -3.39 10.11
CA ILE A 121 12.52 -2.31 10.19
C ILE A 121 12.49 -1.78 11.63
N PRO A 122 12.82 -0.50 11.87
CA PRO A 122 12.69 0.12 13.19
C PRO A 122 11.25 0.05 13.71
N HIS A 123 11.10 0.13 15.03
CA HIS A 123 9.77 0.10 15.66
C HIS A 123 9.02 1.42 15.47
N ASP A 124 9.74 2.54 15.51
CA ASP A 124 9.21 3.88 15.54
C ASP A 124 9.89 4.78 14.51
N GLY A 125 9.26 5.90 14.18
CA GLY A 125 9.81 6.92 13.29
C GLY A 125 9.86 6.50 11.82
N ILE A 126 9.02 5.54 11.43
CA ILE A 126 8.97 5.05 10.05
C ILE A 126 7.58 5.21 9.43
N GLY A 127 7.54 5.34 8.11
CA GLY A 127 6.40 5.05 7.27
C GLY A 127 6.61 3.72 6.54
N TYR A 128 5.59 2.89 6.46
CA TYR A 128 5.64 1.63 5.71
C TYR A 128 4.59 1.61 4.62
N VAL A 129 5.01 1.51 3.37
CA VAL A 129 4.13 1.39 2.21
C VAL A 129 3.62 -0.05 2.13
N LEU A 130 2.35 -0.26 2.46
CA LEU A 130 1.69 -1.57 2.44
C LEU A 130 1.33 -2.02 1.03
N THR A 131 0.94 -1.07 0.18
CA THR A 131 0.55 -1.33 -1.20
C THR A 131 0.55 -0.05 -2.03
N LEU A 132 0.86 -0.16 -3.31
CA LEU A 132 0.88 0.92 -4.29
C LEU A 132 0.53 0.37 -5.66
N GLY A 133 -0.39 1.01 -6.35
CA GLY A 133 -0.72 0.66 -7.72
C GLY A 133 -1.27 1.84 -8.53
N SER A 134 -1.20 1.71 -9.85
CA SER A 134 -1.80 2.66 -10.78
C SER A 134 -2.23 1.94 -12.05
N ALA A 135 -3.47 2.13 -12.46
CA ALA A 135 -4.01 1.56 -13.68
C ALA A 135 -3.24 2.03 -14.93
N SER A 136 -2.69 3.25 -14.94
CA SER A 136 -1.84 3.74 -16.03
C SER A 136 -0.58 2.90 -16.25
N ALA A 137 -0.23 2.11 -15.25
CA ALA A 137 0.91 1.20 -15.30
C ALA A 137 0.61 -0.13 -16.02
N VAL A 138 -0.64 -0.54 -16.09
CA VAL A 138 -1.08 -1.85 -16.61
C VAL A 138 -2.09 -1.75 -17.75
N VAL A 139 -2.79 -0.62 -17.87
CA VAL A 139 -3.77 -0.34 -18.92
C VAL A 139 -3.30 0.87 -19.72
N PRO A 140 -2.86 0.70 -20.97
CA PRO A 140 -2.50 1.82 -21.84
C PRO A 140 -3.68 2.78 -22.03
N GLY A 141 -3.43 4.08 -21.93
CA GLY A 141 -4.46 5.10 -22.14
C GLY A 141 -5.47 5.27 -20.99
N ALA A 142 -5.30 4.61 -19.86
CA ALA A 142 -6.25 4.66 -18.74
C ALA A 142 -6.48 6.06 -18.12
N GLY A 143 -5.69 7.08 -18.51
CA GLY A 143 -5.84 8.45 -17.95
C GLY A 143 -5.72 8.53 -16.43
N ALA A 144 -5.32 7.43 -15.78
CA ALA A 144 -5.21 7.34 -14.34
C ALA A 144 -4.01 8.17 -13.82
N PRO A 145 -4.10 8.74 -12.61
CA PRO A 145 -2.97 9.37 -11.94
C PRO A 145 -1.77 8.43 -11.87
N ARG A 146 -0.57 9.00 -11.89
CA ARG A 146 0.66 8.21 -11.81
C ARG A 146 0.88 7.70 -10.40
N GLY A 147 1.35 6.45 -10.25
CA GLY A 147 1.69 5.87 -8.95
C GLY A 147 2.66 6.73 -8.13
N GLY A 148 3.52 7.52 -8.81
CA GLY A 148 4.44 8.44 -8.15
C GLY A 148 3.77 9.62 -7.44
N GLU A 149 2.59 10.03 -7.85
CA GLU A 149 1.84 11.13 -7.22
C GLU A 149 1.21 10.66 -5.90
N VAL A 150 0.57 9.49 -5.92
CA VAL A 150 -0.03 8.92 -4.70
C VAL A 150 1.04 8.44 -3.70
N LEU A 151 2.23 8.02 -4.19
CA LEU A 151 3.35 7.71 -3.30
C LEU A 151 3.86 8.97 -2.61
N SER A 152 4.07 10.07 -3.36
CA SER A 152 4.53 11.33 -2.77
C SER A 152 3.55 11.87 -1.73
N GLU A 153 2.23 11.81 -1.99
CA GLU A 153 1.20 12.19 -1.02
C GLU A 153 1.24 11.32 0.24
N LEU A 154 1.52 10.02 0.09
CA LEU A 154 1.67 9.11 1.23
C LEU A 154 2.93 9.42 2.04
N GLU A 155 4.05 9.73 1.37
CA GLU A 155 5.31 10.13 2.02
C GLU A 155 5.16 11.44 2.79
N GLU A 156 4.49 12.45 2.20
CA GLU A 156 4.15 13.72 2.89
C GLU A 156 3.32 13.45 4.17
N TRP A 157 2.38 12.50 4.11
CA TRP A 157 1.60 12.12 5.28
C TRP A 157 2.48 11.39 6.33
N PHE A 158 3.42 10.54 5.92
CA PHE A 158 4.38 9.91 6.82
C PHE A 158 5.22 10.96 7.57
N GLU A 159 5.75 11.96 6.84
CA GLU A 159 6.52 13.07 7.41
C GLU A 159 5.69 13.88 8.42
N ALA A 160 4.46 14.22 8.07
CA ALA A 160 3.53 14.92 8.96
C ALA A 160 3.21 14.14 10.24
N ARG A 161 3.45 12.82 10.25
CA ARG A 161 3.31 11.91 11.40
C ARG A 161 4.63 11.64 12.11
N GLY A 162 5.71 12.35 11.74
CA GLY A 162 7.02 12.26 12.37
C GLY A 162 7.87 11.07 11.89
N ALA A 163 7.50 10.41 10.79
CA ALA A 163 8.34 9.40 10.19
C ALA A 163 9.56 10.07 9.53
N ARG A 164 10.74 9.48 9.72
CA ARG A 164 12.01 9.93 9.15
C ARG A 164 12.47 9.07 7.97
N GLU A 165 11.90 7.89 7.85
CA GLU A 165 12.22 6.94 6.78
C GLU A 165 10.93 6.30 6.27
N SER A 166 10.86 6.04 4.96
CA SER A 166 9.81 5.26 4.32
C SER A 166 10.38 3.91 3.89
N PHE A 167 9.67 2.84 4.22
CA PHE A 167 10.01 1.47 3.86
C PHE A 167 8.97 0.90 2.90
N VAL A 168 9.42 0.01 2.02
CA VAL A 168 8.57 -0.80 1.15
C VAL A 168 9.27 -2.12 0.84
N ASP A 169 8.52 -3.21 0.77
CA ASP A 169 9.01 -4.46 0.22
C ASP A 169 8.39 -4.76 -1.16
N THR A 170 9.14 -5.44 -2.01
CA THR A 170 8.68 -5.90 -3.32
C THR A 170 9.42 -7.16 -3.74
N GLU A 171 8.83 -7.92 -4.65
CA GLU A 171 9.48 -9.09 -5.21
C GLU A 171 10.68 -8.69 -6.07
N LEU A 172 11.81 -9.39 -5.93
CA LEU A 172 13.01 -9.19 -6.76
C LEU A 172 12.75 -9.36 -8.26
N LYS A 173 11.85 -10.27 -8.64
CA LYS A 173 11.45 -10.47 -10.03
C LYS A 173 10.62 -9.32 -10.60
N ASN A 174 10.04 -8.44 -9.74
CA ASN A 174 9.30 -7.28 -10.17
C ASN A 174 10.25 -6.11 -10.50
N ALA A 175 11.03 -6.28 -11.57
CA ALA A 175 12.02 -5.29 -12.02
C ALA A 175 11.41 -3.89 -12.24
N ARG A 176 10.12 -3.83 -12.62
CA ARG A 176 9.41 -2.56 -12.82
C ARG A 176 9.19 -1.82 -11.51
N ALA A 177 8.70 -2.49 -10.48
CA ALA A 177 8.53 -1.89 -9.16
C ALA A 177 9.88 -1.48 -8.58
N HIS A 178 10.89 -2.34 -8.69
CA HIS A 178 12.23 -2.05 -8.22
C HIS A 178 12.79 -0.77 -8.88
N ALA A 179 12.78 -0.68 -10.21
CA ALA A 179 13.22 0.50 -10.93
C ALA A 179 12.38 1.75 -10.62
N PHE A 180 11.07 1.58 -10.35
CA PHE A 180 10.21 2.69 -9.93
C PHE A 180 10.64 3.24 -8.58
N TYR A 181 10.82 2.40 -7.57
CA TYR A 181 11.23 2.84 -6.24
C TYR A 181 12.64 3.43 -6.23
N GLN A 182 13.59 2.86 -7.00
CA GLN A 182 14.92 3.45 -7.16
C GLN A 182 14.86 4.88 -7.72
N ARG A 183 14.06 5.13 -8.77
CA ARG A 183 13.85 6.49 -9.30
C ARG A 183 13.18 7.44 -8.30
N LYS A 184 12.49 6.90 -7.30
CA LYS A 184 11.88 7.66 -6.19
C LYS A 184 12.83 7.85 -5.01
N GLY A 185 14.08 7.43 -5.12
CA GLY A 185 15.12 7.62 -4.10
C GLY A 185 15.18 6.51 -3.05
N TYR A 186 14.50 5.38 -3.27
CA TYR A 186 14.62 4.22 -2.39
C TYR A 186 15.88 3.44 -2.69
N GLY A 187 16.64 3.12 -1.63
CA GLY A 187 17.79 2.23 -1.65
C GLY A 187 17.48 0.89 -1.02
N GLU A 188 18.20 -0.14 -1.43
CA GLU A 188 18.04 -1.48 -0.88
C GLU A 188 18.63 -1.58 0.54
N VAL A 189 17.90 -2.27 1.43
CA VAL A 189 18.29 -2.53 2.82
C VAL A 189 18.59 -4.01 3.05
N ALA A 190 17.75 -4.89 2.51
CA ALA A 190 17.88 -6.33 2.70
C ALA A 190 17.22 -7.10 1.55
N ARG A 191 17.71 -8.33 1.35
CA ARG A 191 17.07 -9.34 0.48
C ARG A 191 16.79 -10.60 1.27
N ALA A 192 15.66 -11.22 1.01
CA ALA A 192 15.32 -12.52 1.58
C ALA A 192 14.28 -13.23 0.71
N PHE A 193 14.47 -14.53 0.47
CA PHE A 193 13.51 -15.45 -0.13
C PHE A 193 12.78 -14.95 -1.39
N GLY A 194 13.48 -14.16 -2.23
CA GLY A 194 12.91 -13.63 -3.47
C GLY A 194 12.27 -12.25 -3.36
N ASP A 195 12.30 -11.63 -2.17
CA ASP A 195 11.84 -10.27 -1.92
C ASP A 195 13.02 -9.34 -1.58
N VAL A 196 12.83 -8.05 -1.77
CA VAL A 196 13.75 -6.99 -1.39
C VAL A 196 13.04 -5.95 -0.53
N LEU A 197 13.66 -5.56 0.56
CA LEU A 197 13.27 -4.43 1.39
C LEU A 197 14.03 -3.19 0.93
N LEU A 198 13.30 -2.14 0.64
CA LEU A 198 13.82 -0.86 0.21
C LEU A 198 13.47 0.21 1.25
N LYS A 199 14.33 1.23 1.39
CA LYS A 199 14.06 2.40 2.22
C LYS A 199 14.46 3.70 1.55
N LYS A 200 13.81 4.77 1.95
CA LYS A 200 14.10 6.14 1.57
C LYS A 200 14.09 7.03 2.81
N PRO A 201 15.12 7.88 3.03
CA PRO A 201 15.04 8.95 4.01
C PRO A 201 13.91 9.91 3.61
N LEU A 202 13.08 10.28 4.59
CA LEU A 202 12.11 11.36 4.44
C LEU A 202 12.79 12.61 5.00
N THR A 203 12.94 13.63 4.16
CA THR A 203 13.48 14.92 4.60
C THR A 203 12.33 15.79 5.05
N SER A 204 12.27 16.07 6.35
CA SER A 204 11.42 17.17 6.82
C SER A 204 11.86 18.44 6.11
N ALA A 205 10.95 19.03 5.34
CA ALA A 205 11.14 20.34 4.75
C ALA A 205 11.20 21.43 5.82
#